data_8737216e1ea69bd0339dcd509ecfadfd
#
_entry.id   8737216e1ea69bd0339dcd509ecfadfd
#
_cell.length_a   1.000
_cell.length_b   1.000
_cell.length_c   1.000
_cell.angle_alpha   90.00
_cell.angle_beta   90.00
_cell.angle_gamma   90.00
#
_symmetry.space_group_name_H-M   'P 1'
#
loop_
_entity.id
_entity.type
_entity.pdbx_description
1 polymer ?
#
loop_
_entity_poly.entity_id
_entity_poly.type
_entity_poly.pdbx_seq_one_letter_code
_entity_poly.pdbx_strand_id
1 'polypeptide(L)'
;RMALTPTFSLSRFWPDVEKFEATVCIAVGGLCHMLRGLPPSEFDFKNSLRLIYAVPRPTEFLKEFEKRFQLEIAEGYGSTETNLVVYTDGQKTPEGSCGRSSPFFDVVIMDEAGNVLPPNASGEICVRPHHPNTVMKGYLDMPEKTLEAFSNLWLHTGDRGYVDKDGFFYFQDRMKDAMRRRGENISSFEVERMVNAHPDVVESAVVAADSELDEDEVLAVIVLKEESEVTNEQLLTFFAETMPYFMVPRYIRTLDKLPRTPTQKVRKVELRQQGVTQDTWDCKLAGLKVTKNGIKRQ
;
A
#
# COMPACT_ATOMS: atom_id res chain seq x y z
N ARG A 1 25.15 -13.82 3.99
CA ARG A 1 24.52 -14.43 5.18
C ARG A 1 23.12 -13.88 5.33
N MET A 2 22.20 -14.70 5.89
CA MET A 2 20.85 -14.28 6.24
C MET A 2 20.68 -14.48 7.75
N ALA A 3 20.15 -13.44 8.43
CA ALA A 3 19.77 -13.51 9.83
C ALA A 3 18.23 -13.57 9.92
N LEU A 4 17.71 -14.52 10.68
CA LEU A 4 16.28 -14.70 10.91
C LEU A 4 16.02 -14.61 12.42
N THR A 5 15.00 -13.86 12.80
CA THR A 5 14.49 -13.84 14.18
C THR A 5 13.18 -14.62 14.25
N PRO A 6 12.88 -15.29 15.37
CA PRO A 6 11.64 -16.08 15.50
C PRO A 6 10.38 -15.26 15.34
N THR A 7 10.40 -14.02 15.85
CA THR A 7 9.30 -13.06 15.79
C THR A 7 9.86 -11.65 15.67
N PHE A 8 9.14 -10.78 14.96
CA PHE A 8 9.46 -9.36 14.96
C PHE A 8 9.20 -8.76 16.34
N SER A 9 10.11 -7.86 16.76
CA SER A 9 9.96 -7.04 17.96
C SER A 9 10.61 -5.68 17.72
N LEU A 10 9.82 -4.62 17.86
CA LEU A 10 10.30 -3.25 17.64
C LEU A 10 11.44 -2.88 18.62
N SER A 11 11.31 -3.28 19.89
CA SER A 11 12.32 -3.01 20.91
C SER A 11 13.63 -3.79 20.71
N ARG A 12 13.60 -4.90 19.98
CA ARG A 12 14.79 -5.70 19.66
C ARG A 12 15.37 -5.43 18.27
N PHE A 13 14.70 -4.61 17.46
CA PHE A 13 15.13 -4.38 16.09
C PHE A 13 16.59 -3.94 15.98
N TRP A 14 16.95 -2.84 16.63
CA TRP A 14 18.31 -2.33 16.60
C TRP A 14 19.34 -3.24 17.31
N PRO A 15 19.07 -3.78 18.50
CA PRO A 15 19.92 -4.82 19.11
C PRO A 15 20.15 -6.05 18.22
N ASP A 16 19.12 -6.50 17.47
CA ASP A 16 19.27 -7.63 16.54
C ASP A 16 20.11 -7.22 15.30
N VAL A 17 19.92 -6.01 14.77
CA VAL A 17 20.75 -5.45 13.70
C VAL A 17 22.22 -5.45 14.09
N GLU A 18 22.55 -4.94 15.28
CA GLU A 18 23.91 -4.88 15.80
C GLU A 18 24.47 -6.30 16.00
N LYS A 19 23.73 -7.16 16.69
CA LYS A 19 24.12 -8.55 16.99
C LYS A 19 24.49 -9.34 15.74
N PHE A 20 23.74 -9.16 14.65
CA PHE A 20 23.95 -9.87 13.40
C PHE A 20 24.82 -9.11 12.41
N GLU A 21 25.26 -7.90 12.74
CA GLU A 21 25.99 -6.99 11.84
C GLU A 21 25.25 -6.85 10.49
N ALA A 22 23.91 -6.72 10.58
CA ALA A 22 23.06 -6.69 9.40
C ALA A 22 23.28 -5.39 8.58
N THR A 23 23.57 -5.53 7.32
CA THR A 23 23.81 -4.39 6.41
C THR A 23 22.63 -4.06 5.51
N VAL A 24 21.68 -5.00 5.36
CA VAL A 24 20.45 -4.85 4.57
C VAL A 24 19.30 -5.45 5.35
N CYS A 25 18.17 -4.76 5.36
CA CYS A 25 16.91 -5.23 5.93
C CYS A 25 15.81 -5.19 4.86
N ILE A 26 14.98 -6.23 4.80
CA ILE A 26 13.73 -6.21 4.02
C ILE A 26 12.60 -5.92 5.00
N ALA A 27 11.79 -4.93 4.70
CA ALA A 27 10.73 -4.45 5.56
C ALA A 27 9.42 -4.24 4.81
N VAL A 28 8.29 -4.41 5.50
CA VAL A 28 7.04 -3.80 5.07
C VAL A 28 7.04 -2.33 5.49
N GLY A 29 6.39 -1.45 4.71
CA GLY A 29 6.46 0.00 4.92
C GLY A 29 6.09 0.48 6.33
N GLY A 30 5.18 -0.22 7.03
CA GLY A 30 4.85 0.06 8.42
C GLY A 30 6.02 -0.03 9.41
N LEU A 31 7.08 -0.79 9.11
CA LEU A 31 8.28 -0.82 9.94
C LEU A 31 8.97 0.56 10.00
N CYS A 32 9.06 1.25 8.87
CA CYS A 32 9.68 2.58 8.83
C CYS A 32 8.91 3.59 9.69
N HIS A 33 7.57 3.54 9.69
CA HIS A 33 6.74 4.36 10.58
C HIS A 33 7.00 4.05 12.06
N MET A 34 7.05 2.76 12.42
CA MET A 34 7.33 2.35 13.79
C MET A 34 8.73 2.78 14.27
N LEU A 35 9.76 2.60 13.44
CA LEU A 35 11.13 3.02 13.74
C LEU A 35 11.25 4.54 13.88
N ARG A 36 10.57 5.31 13.00
CA ARG A 36 10.51 6.76 13.09
C ARG A 36 9.93 7.23 14.43
N GLY A 37 8.89 6.54 14.92
CA GLY A 37 8.23 6.84 16.20
C GLY A 37 9.06 6.55 17.45
N LEU A 38 10.18 5.83 17.32
CA LEU A 38 11.06 5.59 18.46
C LEU A 38 11.78 6.88 18.90
N PRO A 39 12.01 7.05 20.23
CA PRO A 39 12.81 8.16 20.72
C PRO A 39 14.24 8.08 20.15
N PRO A 40 14.94 9.23 20.03
CA PRO A 40 16.34 9.25 19.62
C PRO A 40 17.20 8.34 20.51
N SER A 41 18.11 7.60 19.88
CA SER A 41 19.01 6.67 20.55
C SER A 41 20.38 6.65 19.88
N GLU A 42 21.34 5.96 20.46
CA GLU A 42 22.66 5.79 19.86
C GLU A 42 22.60 5.02 18.51
N PHE A 43 21.57 4.19 18.32
CA PHE A 43 21.36 3.46 17.07
C PHE A 43 21.00 4.37 15.89
N ASP A 44 20.57 5.61 16.11
CA ASP A 44 20.30 6.56 15.04
C ASP A 44 21.54 6.82 14.17
N PHE A 45 22.75 6.68 14.77
CA PHE A 45 24.02 6.92 14.08
C PHE A 45 25.07 5.82 14.30
N LYS A 46 24.76 4.80 15.13
CA LYS A 46 25.63 3.64 15.37
C LYS A 46 24.91 2.36 15.00
N ASN A 47 24.55 2.21 13.75
CA ASN A 47 23.97 0.97 13.25
C ASN A 47 24.73 0.52 12.00
N SER A 48 24.67 -0.77 11.69
CA SER A 48 25.35 -1.38 10.55
C SER A 48 24.52 -1.41 9.26
N LEU A 49 23.22 -0.99 9.32
CA LEU A 49 22.37 -0.95 8.14
C LEU A 49 22.81 0.15 7.20
N ARG A 50 22.96 -0.19 5.94
CA ARG A 50 23.16 0.77 4.84
C ARG A 50 21.93 0.89 3.94
N LEU A 51 21.01 -0.10 3.99
CA LEU A 51 19.85 -0.19 3.12
C LEU A 51 18.69 -0.86 3.83
N ILE A 52 17.53 -0.23 3.78
CA ILE A 52 16.24 -0.88 4.06
C ILE A 52 15.48 -1.00 2.73
N TYR A 53 15.09 -2.22 2.39
CA TYR A 53 14.22 -2.49 1.27
C TYR A 53 12.77 -2.50 1.77
N ALA A 54 12.06 -1.37 1.61
CA ALA A 54 10.72 -1.17 2.14
C ALA A 54 9.66 -1.19 1.03
N VAL A 55 8.55 -1.90 1.26
CA VAL A 55 7.41 -1.95 0.33
C VAL A 55 6.12 -1.67 1.11
N PRO A 56 5.43 -0.56 0.81
CA PRO A 56 5.86 0.60 0.02
C PRO A 56 6.94 1.43 0.74
N ARG A 57 7.68 2.23 -0.04
CA ARG A 57 8.63 3.21 0.49
C ARG A 57 7.87 4.40 1.09
N PRO A 58 8.20 4.84 2.32
CA PRO A 58 7.55 5.99 2.93
C PRO A 58 8.02 7.29 2.27
N THR A 59 7.24 7.86 1.37
CA THR A 59 7.59 9.07 0.63
C THR A 59 7.53 10.33 1.49
N GLU A 60 6.58 10.37 2.46
CA GLU A 60 6.27 11.55 3.28
C GLU A 60 7.41 11.97 4.19
N PHE A 61 8.22 11.04 4.66
CA PHE A 61 9.33 11.29 5.59
C PHE A 61 10.66 10.63 5.17
N LEU A 62 10.76 10.21 3.92
CA LEU A 62 11.92 9.48 3.38
C LEU A 62 13.25 10.15 3.74
N LYS A 63 13.43 11.41 3.36
CA LYS A 63 14.68 12.16 3.57
C LYS A 63 15.02 12.37 5.04
N GLU A 64 14.01 12.58 5.88
CA GLU A 64 14.16 12.69 7.33
C GLU A 64 14.67 11.38 7.92
N PHE A 65 14.05 10.27 7.51
CA PHE A 65 14.39 8.93 7.98
C PHE A 65 15.82 8.53 7.57
N GLU A 66 16.15 8.68 6.28
CA GLU A 66 17.48 8.37 5.75
C GLU A 66 18.57 9.19 6.45
N LYS A 67 18.30 10.48 6.69
CA LYS A 67 19.21 11.35 7.43
C LYS A 67 19.38 10.94 8.89
N ARG A 68 18.25 10.58 9.57
CA ARG A 68 18.26 10.18 10.97
C ARG A 68 19.09 8.92 11.19
N PHE A 69 18.86 7.89 10.39
CA PHE A 69 19.47 6.57 10.58
C PHE A 69 20.70 6.33 9.70
N GLN A 70 21.10 7.30 8.89
CA GLN A 70 22.28 7.27 7.99
C GLN A 70 22.26 6.05 7.04
N LEU A 71 21.12 5.72 6.49
CA LEU A 71 20.90 4.61 5.58
C LEU A 71 20.07 5.05 4.36
N GLU A 72 19.98 4.22 3.35
CA GLU A 72 19.11 4.41 2.19
C GLU A 72 17.85 3.55 2.30
N ILE A 73 16.73 4.04 1.76
CA ILE A 73 15.52 3.24 1.57
C ILE A 73 15.30 2.99 0.08
N ALA A 74 15.39 1.73 -0.31
CA ALA A 74 15.01 1.27 -1.63
C ALA A 74 13.57 0.73 -1.63
N GLU A 75 12.95 0.72 -2.79
CA GLU A 75 11.64 0.14 -3.03
C GLU A 75 11.68 -0.81 -4.22
N GLY A 76 10.70 -1.65 -4.34
CA GLY A 76 10.45 -2.44 -5.53
C GLY A 76 9.07 -3.03 -5.51
N TYR A 77 8.70 -3.60 -6.63
CA TYR A 77 7.43 -4.25 -6.83
C TYR A 77 7.66 -5.73 -7.16
N GLY A 78 6.85 -6.56 -6.57
CA GLY A 78 6.82 -7.99 -6.78
C GLY A 78 5.90 -8.71 -5.80
N SER A 79 5.77 -10.00 -5.97
CA SER A 79 4.92 -10.84 -5.15
C SER A 79 5.58 -12.20 -4.90
N THR A 80 4.91 -13.08 -4.16
CA THR A 80 5.36 -14.46 -3.99
C THR A 80 5.37 -15.20 -5.34
N GLU A 81 4.44 -14.86 -6.22
CA GLU A 81 4.26 -15.44 -7.54
C GLU A 81 5.34 -15.00 -8.54
N THR A 82 5.75 -13.74 -8.44
CA THR A 82 6.64 -13.12 -9.44
C THR A 82 8.08 -12.96 -8.98
N ASN A 83 8.35 -13.03 -7.66
CA ASN A 83 9.59 -12.51 -7.10
C ASN A 83 9.66 -10.99 -7.29
N LEU A 84 10.85 -10.38 -7.16
CA LEU A 84 11.06 -8.95 -7.34
C LEU A 84 11.29 -8.64 -8.82
N VAL A 85 10.33 -8.00 -9.47
CA VAL A 85 10.34 -7.74 -10.92
C VAL A 85 10.60 -6.29 -11.31
N VAL A 86 10.37 -5.36 -10.37
CA VAL A 86 10.69 -3.93 -10.51
C VAL A 86 11.43 -3.48 -9.26
N TYR A 87 12.44 -2.63 -9.38
CA TYR A 87 13.17 -2.11 -8.22
C TYR A 87 13.72 -0.70 -8.48
N THR A 88 13.93 0.02 -7.37
CA THR A 88 14.55 1.35 -7.39
C THR A 88 16.07 1.22 -7.45
N ASP A 89 16.70 2.14 -8.17
CA ASP A 89 18.16 2.28 -8.27
C ASP A 89 18.68 3.42 -7.36
N GLY A 90 18.00 3.67 -6.24
CA GLY A 90 18.35 4.70 -5.27
C GLY A 90 17.90 6.11 -5.68
N GLN A 91 18.80 7.09 -5.62
CA GLN A 91 18.49 8.52 -5.76
C GLN A 91 17.90 8.95 -7.12
N LYS A 92 17.99 8.10 -8.15
CA LYS A 92 17.51 8.41 -9.51
C LYS A 92 16.04 8.04 -9.74
N THR A 93 15.39 7.41 -8.77
CA THR A 93 14.01 6.97 -8.91
C THR A 93 13.05 8.11 -8.56
N PRO A 94 12.11 8.47 -9.43
CA PRO A 94 11.09 9.46 -9.13
C PRO A 94 10.26 9.09 -7.90
N GLU A 95 9.78 10.10 -7.20
CA GLU A 95 8.91 9.90 -6.04
C GLU A 95 7.63 9.15 -6.41
N GLY A 96 7.23 8.19 -5.59
CA GLY A 96 6.06 7.33 -5.82
C GLY A 96 6.26 6.21 -6.84
N SER A 97 7.42 6.14 -7.49
CA SER A 97 7.74 5.03 -8.41
C SER A 97 8.34 3.86 -7.65
N CYS A 98 7.94 2.65 -8.03
CA CYS A 98 8.55 1.40 -7.59
C CYS A 98 9.91 1.11 -8.25
N GLY A 99 10.33 1.93 -9.24
CA GLY A 99 11.55 1.74 -10.00
C GLY A 99 11.34 1.28 -11.44
N ARG A 100 12.33 0.57 -11.98
CA ARG A 100 12.34 0.05 -13.34
C ARG A 100 12.32 -1.47 -13.35
N SER A 101 11.88 -2.02 -14.47
CA SER A 101 11.89 -3.46 -14.70
C SER A 101 13.27 -4.07 -14.50
N SER A 102 13.33 -5.18 -13.79
CA SER A 102 14.51 -6.02 -13.69
C SER A 102 14.90 -6.59 -15.07
N PRO A 103 16.19 -6.70 -15.41
CA PRO A 103 16.62 -7.26 -16.68
C PRO A 103 16.28 -8.74 -16.89
N PHE A 104 15.74 -9.40 -15.87
CA PHE A 104 15.35 -10.81 -15.91
C PHE A 104 13.88 -11.03 -16.29
N PHE A 105 13.12 -9.94 -16.48
CA PHE A 105 11.69 -9.98 -16.75
C PHE A 105 11.28 -8.95 -17.79
N ASP A 106 10.31 -9.33 -18.64
CA ASP A 106 9.45 -8.34 -19.30
C ASP A 106 8.35 -7.98 -18.31
N VAL A 107 8.18 -6.69 -18.05
CA VAL A 107 7.08 -6.14 -17.25
C VAL A 107 6.35 -5.12 -18.10
N VAL A 108 5.05 -5.31 -18.27
CA VAL A 108 4.22 -4.45 -19.12
C VAL A 108 2.91 -4.11 -18.41
N ILE A 109 2.23 -3.10 -18.93
CA ILE A 109 0.87 -2.74 -18.52
C ILE A 109 -0.09 -3.18 -19.62
N MET A 110 -1.14 -3.92 -19.26
CA MET A 110 -2.13 -4.43 -20.22
C MET A 110 -3.56 -3.95 -19.91
N ASP A 111 -4.37 -3.86 -20.95
CA ASP A 111 -5.81 -3.71 -20.82
C ASP A 111 -6.50 -5.07 -20.59
N GLU A 112 -7.82 -5.06 -20.40
CA GLU A 112 -8.64 -6.27 -20.21
C GLU A 112 -8.66 -7.21 -21.43
N ALA A 113 -8.34 -6.70 -22.61
CA ALA A 113 -8.24 -7.50 -23.85
C ALA A 113 -6.84 -8.12 -24.03
N GLY A 114 -5.88 -7.85 -23.14
CA GLY A 114 -4.50 -8.33 -23.20
C GLY A 114 -3.60 -7.53 -24.14
N ASN A 115 -3.98 -6.31 -24.55
CA ASN A 115 -3.12 -5.44 -25.33
C ASN A 115 -2.19 -4.64 -24.41
N VAL A 116 -0.93 -4.50 -24.81
CA VAL A 116 0.04 -3.65 -24.11
C VAL A 116 -0.35 -2.18 -24.28
N LEU A 117 -0.46 -1.48 -23.15
CA LEU A 117 -0.84 -0.08 -23.12
C LEU A 117 0.37 0.86 -23.34
N PRO A 118 0.14 2.05 -23.92
CA PRO A 118 1.19 3.05 -24.05
C PRO A 118 1.59 3.65 -22.68
N PRO A 119 2.76 4.33 -22.59
CA PRO A 119 3.18 5.00 -21.37
C PRO A 119 2.11 5.93 -20.78
N ASN A 120 2.03 5.96 -19.46
CA ASN A 120 1.06 6.70 -18.62
C ASN A 120 -0.40 6.20 -18.72
N ALA A 121 -0.68 5.14 -19.47
CA ALA A 121 -1.98 4.50 -19.42
C ALA A 121 -2.04 3.49 -18.27
N SER A 122 -3.14 3.52 -17.51
CA SER A 122 -3.37 2.63 -16.37
C SER A 122 -3.96 1.31 -16.81
N GLY A 123 -3.42 0.20 -16.34
CA GLY A 123 -3.89 -1.15 -16.61
C GLY A 123 -3.31 -2.17 -15.64
N GLU A 124 -3.43 -3.45 -15.96
CA GLU A 124 -2.86 -4.52 -15.16
C GLU A 124 -1.35 -4.66 -15.38
N ILE A 125 -0.60 -4.82 -14.31
CA ILE A 125 0.83 -5.16 -14.36
C ILE A 125 0.96 -6.64 -14.72
N CYS A 126 1.55 -6.95 -15.87
CA CYS A 126 1.77 -8.30 -16.34
C CYS A 126 3.26 -8.59 -16.46
N VAL A 127 3.65 -9.83 -16.12
CA VAL A 127 5.05 -10.24 -16.00
C VAL A 127 5.33 -11.47 -16.86
N ARG A 128 6.47 -11.46 -17.56
CA ARG A 128 6.98 -12.62 -18.27
C ARG A 128 8.47 -12.83 -17.95
N PRO A 129 8.86 -14.00 -17.43
CA PRO A 129 10.25 -14.27 -17.08
C PRO A 129 11.10 -14.56 -18.32
N HIS A 130 12.37 -14.12 -18.32
CA HIS A 130 13.35 -14.48 -19.33
C HIS A 130 14.03 -15.83 -19.03
N HIS A 131 13.97 -16.29 -17.77
CA HIS A 131 14.61 -17.53 -17.33
C HIS A 131 13.61 -18.49 -16.66
N PRO A 132 13.79 -19.80 -16.84
CA PRO A 132 12.97 -20.80 -16.17
C PRO A 132 13.03 -20.68 -14.64
N ASN A 133 11.91 -20.99 -13.97
CA ASN A 133 11.79 -21.06 -12.51
C ASN A 133 12.04 -19.74 -11.75
N THR A 134 11.90 -18.57 -12.41
CA THR A 134 12.01 -17.25 -11.77
C THR A 134 10.66 -16.69 -11.33
N VAL A 135 9.56 -17.32 -11.76
CA VAL A 135 8.20 -17.09 -11.26
C VAL A 135 7.64 -18.39 -10.69
N MET A 136 6.52 -18.32 -9.98
CA MET A 136 5.84 -19.51 -9.44
C MET A 136 5.55 -20.55 -10.53
N LYS A 137 5.49 -21.82 -10.14
CA LYS A 137 5.05 -22.90 -11.03
C LYS A 137 3.52 -23.01 -11.11
N GLY A 138 2.84 -22.48 -10.12
CA GLY A 138 1.39 -22.50 -9.98
C GLY A 138 0.95 -22.48 -8.52
N TYR A 139 -0.33 -22.35 -8.31
CA TYR A 139 -0.95 -22.46 -6.99
C TYR A 139 -1.17 -23.92 -6.62
N LEU A 140 -0.80 -24.30 -5.40
CA LEU A 140 -0.91 -25.67 -4.89
C LEU A 140 -2.38 -26.10 -4.89
N ASP A 141 -2.66 -27.24 -5.54
CA ASP A 141 -4.00 -27.83 -5.66
C ASP A 141 -5.08 -26.90 -6.25
N MET A 142 -4.66 -25.86 -7.02
CA MET A 142 -5.54 -24.91 -7.69
C MET A 142 -5.17 -24.72 -9.17
N PRO A 143 -5.33 -25.75 -10.01
CA PRO A 143 -4.93 -25.66 -11.42
C PRO A 143 -5.69 -24.61 -12.22
N GLU A 144 -6.99 -24.44 -11.93
CA GLU A 144 -7.83 -23.44 -12.60
C GLU A 144 -7.35 -22.02 -12.28
N LYS A 145 -7.04 -21.73 -11.02
CA LYS A 145 -6.45 -20.45 -10.59
C LYS A 145 -5.09 -20.19 -11.21
N THR A 146 -4.32 -21.26 -11.42
CA THR A 146 -3.01 -21.17 -12.08
C THR A 146 -3.18 -20.82 -13.56
N LEU A 147 -4.10 -21.46 -14.27
CA LEU A 147 -4.41 -21.14 -15.66
C LEU A 147 -4.95 -19.69 -15.82
N GLU A 148 -5.80 -19.26 -14.90
CA GLU A 148 -6.31 -17.89 -14.85
C GLU A 148 -5.17 -16.87 -14.70
N ALA A 149 -4.20 -17.16 -13.80
CA ALA A 149 -3.05 -16.29 -13.57
C ALA A 149 -2.06 -16.27 -14.76
N PHE A 150 -1.95 -17.36 -15.53
CA PHE A 150 -1.06 -17.45 -16.70
C PHE A 150 -1.85 -17.36 -18.03
N SER A 151 -2.51 -16.24 -18.24
CA SER A 151 -3.20 -15.96 -19.48
C SER A 151 -2.26 -15.32 -20.51
N ASN A 152 -2.47 -15.60 -21.81
CA ASN A 152 -1.72 -15.03 -22.93
C ASN A 152 -0.18 -15.14 -22.81
N LEU A 153 0.33 -16.20 -22.13
CA LEU A 153 1.74 -16.39 -21.85
C LEU A 153 2.36 -15.30 -20.94
N TRP A 154 1.53 -14.60 -20.18
CA TRP A 154 1.92 -13.65 -19.16
C TRP A 154 1.36 -14.08 -17.82
N LEU A 155 2.10 -13.77 -16.75
CA LEU A 155 1.57 -13.86 -15.40
C LEU A 155 0.85 -12.54 -15.10
N HIS A 156 -0.46 -12.64 -14.93
CA HIS A 156 -1.35 -11.56 -14.52
C HIS A 156 -1.29 -11.40 -13.01
N THR A 157 -0.84 -10.25 -12.55
CA THR A 157 -0.58 -10.04 -11.11
C THR A 157 -1.84 -9.71 -10.32
N GLY A 158 -2.90 -9.25 -10.99
CA GLY A 158 -4.08 -8.68 -10.37
C GLY A 158 -3.83 -7.30 -9.75
N ASP A 159 -2.69 -6.70 -10.05
CA ASP A 159 -2.29 -5.38 -9.56
C ASP A 159 -2.39 -4.36 -10.68
N ARG A 160 -2.97 -3.19 -10.40
CA ARG A 160 -3.08 -2.07 -11.33
C ARG A 160 -1.91 -1.12 -11.16
N GLY A 161 -1.41 -0.62 -12.30
CA GLY A 161 -0.35 0.36 -12.32
C GLY A 161 -0.20 1.03 -13.69
N TYR A 162 0.84 1.82 -13.84
CA TYR A 162 1.26 2.38 -15.13
C TYR A 162 2.78 2.44 -15.19
N VAL A 163 3.30 2.62 -16.41
CA VAL A 163 4.71 2.90 -16.67
C VAL A 163 4.81 4.26 -17.35
N ASP A 164 5.76 5.11 -16.93
CA ASP A 164 5.97 6.39 -17.56
C ASP A 164 6.86 6.29 -18.83
N LYS A 165 7.10 7.42 -19.49
CA LYS A 165 7.91 7.50 -20.71
C LYS A 165 9.39 7.14 -20.48
N ASP A 166 9.86 7.27 -19.25
CA ASP A 166 11.22 6.96 -18.85
C ASP A 166 11.38 5.53 -18.35
N GLY A 167 10.29 4.73 -18.36
CA GLY A 167 10.28 3.32 -17.98
C GLY A 167 10.17 3.09 -16.47
N PHE A 168 9.75 4.09 -15.68
CA PHE A 168 9.46 3.92 -14.28
C PHE A 168 8.04 3.42 -14.05
N PHE A 169 7.91 2.39 -13.21
CA PHE A 169 6.64 1.78 -12.85
C PHE A 169 6.06 2.42 -11.59
N TYR A 170 4.73 2.58 -11.60
CA TYR A 170 3.96 3.12 -10.49
C TYR A 170 2.83 2.15 -10.17
N PHE A 171 2.84 1.61 -8.96
CA PHE A 171 1.75 0.81 -8.44
C PHE A 171 0.59 1.74 -8.04
N GLN A 172 -0.63 1.36 -8.40
CA GLN A 172 -1.83 2.13 -8.06
C GLN A 172 -2.68 1.41 -7.01
N ASP A 173 -3.09 0.17 -7.29
CA ASP A 173 -3.89 -0.63 -6.37
C ASP A 173 -3.99 -2.09 -6.85
N ARG A 174 -4.63 -2.92 -6.05
CA ARG A 174 -5.12 -4.21 -6.54
C ARG A 174 -6.37 -4.04 -7.38
N MET A 175 -6.48 -4.80 -8.47
CA MET A 175 -7.67 -4.78 -9.34
C MET A 175 -8.97 -5.02 -8.56
N LYS A 176 -8.92 -5.92 -7.53
CA LYS A 176 -10.06 -6.28 -6.68
C LYS A 176 -10.36 -5.27 -5.56
N ASP A 177 -9.44 -4.35 -5.29
CA ASP A 177 -9.56 -3.35 -4.21
C ASP A 177 -9.87 -1.95 -4.77
N ALA A 178 -9.75 -1.76 -6.09
CA ALA A 178 -10.19 -0.54 -6.76
C ALA A 178 -11.70 -0.36 -6.59
N MET A 179 -12.11 0.85 -6.29
CA MET A 179 -13.51 1.25 -6.12
C MET A 179 -13.93 2.15 -7.28
N ARG A 180 -15.22 2.11 -7.63
CA ARG A 180 -15.78 3.03 -8.63
C ARG A 180 -16.90 3.84 -8.00
N ARG A 181 -16.71 5.15 -7.95
CA ARG A 181 -17.66 6.08 -7.35
C ARG A 181 -17.84 7.32 -8.19
N ARG A 182 -19.08 7.65 -8.54
CA ARG A 182 -19.43 8.86 -9.34
C ARG A 182 -18.72 8.90 -10.68
N GLY A 183 -18.50 7.72 -11.28
CA GLY A 183 -17.81 7.56 -12.56
C GLY A 183 -16.27 7.62 -12.44
N GLU A 184 -15.70 7.86 -11.26
CA GLU A 184 -14.27 7.92 -11.02
C GLU A 184 -13.75 6.59 -10.44
N ASN A 185 -12.58 6.16 -10.89
CA ASN A 185 -11.88 5.03 -10.29
C ASN A 185 -11.05 5.53 -9.10
N ILE A 186 -11.24 4.91 -7.95
CA ILE A 186 -10.58 5.28 -6.69
C ILE A 186 -9.65 4.15 -6.29
N SER A 187 -8.39 4.49 -6.03
CA SER A 187 -7.43 3.58 -5.43
C SER A 187 -7.62 3.55 -3.91
N SER A 188 -7.88 2.37 -3.36
CA SER A 188 -7.93 2.17 -1.93
C SER A 188 -6.61 2.53 -1.25
N PHE A 189 -5.49 2.20 -1.90
CA PHE A 189 -4.16 2.52 -1.43
C PHE A 189 -3.88 4.02 -1.36
N GLU A 190 -4.34 4.78 -2.36
CA GLU A 190 -4.18 6.23 -2.38
C GLU A 190 -4.99 6.90 -1.27
N VAL A 191 -6.24 6.45 -1.05
CA VAL A 191 -7.06 6.94 0.06
C VAL A 191 -6.43 6.59 1.41
N GLU A 192 -5.94 5.34 1.60
CA GLU A 192 -5.24 4.93 2.82
C GLU A 192 -4.02 5.83 3.12
N ARG A 193 -3.24 6.15 2.11
CA ARG A 193 -2.09 7.06 2.27
C ARG A 193 -2.51 8.41 2.82
N MET A 194 -3.59 8.97 2.30
CA MET A 194 -4.11 10.28 2.73
C MET A 194 -4.75 10.20 4.12
N VAL A 195 -5.47 9.12 4.44
CA VAL A 195 -6.04 8.87 5.77
C VAL A 195 -4.93 8.71 6.81
N ASN A 196 -3.87 7.97 6.48
CA ASN A 196 -2.71 7.74 7.36
C ASN A 196 -1.84 8.99 7.55
N ALA A 197 -2.02 10.04 6.76
CA ALA A 197 -1.36 11.33 6.97
C ALA A 197 -1.93 12.13 8.16
N HIS A 198 -3.12 11.78 8.66
CA HIS A 198 -3.68 12.41 9.85
C HIS A 198 -2.86 12.04 11.09
N PRO A 199 -2.46 13.04 11.93
CA PRO A 199 -1.54 12.81 13.06
C PRO A 199 -2.05 11.81 14.10
N ASP A 200 -3.37 11.65 14.26
CA ASP A 200 -3.96 10.72 15.23
C ASP A 200 -4.26 9.32 14.66
N VAL A 201 -4.08 9.13 13.36
CA VAL A 201 -4.25 7.82 12.74
C VAL A 201 -2.98 6.99 12.87
N VAL A 202 -3.10 5.80 13.42
CA VAL A 202 -2.01 4.81 13.52
C VAL A 202 -1.90 4.02 12.22
N GLU A 203 -3.05 3.54 11.73
CA GLU A 203 -3.16 2.80 10.47
C GLU A 203 -4.60 2.82 9.97
N SER A 204 -4.79 2.56 8.69
CA SER A 204 -6.11 2.44 8.09
C SER A 204 -6.16 1.33 7.04
N ALA A 205 -7.38 0.90 6.74
CA ALA A 205 -7.72 0.07 5.60
C ALA A 205 -8.95 0.64 4.91
N VAL A 206 -8.88 0.83 3.61
CA VAL A 206 -9.99 1.37 2.82
C VAL A 206 -10.54 0.28 1.91
N VAL A 207 -11.85 0.13 1.93
CA VAL A 207 -12.58 -0.87 1.15
C VAL A 207 -13.83 -0.27 0.52
N ALA A 208 -14.30 -0.92 -0.55
CA ALA A 208 -15.61 -0.63 -1.10
C ALA A 208 -16.70 -1.02 -0.10
N ALA A 209 -17.72 -0.19 0.00
CA ALA A 209 -18.98 -0.48 0.64
C ALA A 209 -20.12 -0.29 -0.37
N ASP A 210 -21.18 -1.07 -0.24
CA ASP A 210 -22.35 -0.99 -1.11
C ASP A 210 -23.00 0.40 -1.04
N SER A 211 -23.40 0.92 -2.18
CA SER A 211 -24.15 2.17 -2.28
C SER A 211 -25.60 1.95 -2.72
N GLU A 212 -26.42 2.97 -2.52
CA GLU A 212 -27.81 3.00 -2.97
C GLU A 212 -27.94 3.14 -4.52
N LEU A 213 -26.82 3.32 -5.24
CA LEU A 213 -26.79 3.72 -6.66
C LEU A 213 -26.05 2.74 -7.58
N ASP A 214 -25.89 1.47 -7.20
CA ASP A 214 -25.13 0.45 -7.93
C ASP A 214 -23.67 0.81 -8.23
N GLU A 215 -23.09 1.77 -7.47
CA GLU A 215 -21.68 2.12 -7.45
C GLU A 215 -21.11 1.86 -6.05
N ASP A 216 -19.80 1.91 -5.91
CA ASP A 216 -19.16 1.79 -4.60
C ASP A 216 -19.24 3.08 -3.80
N GLU A 217 -19.28 2.93 -2.48
CA GLU A 217 -18.97 4.00 -1.53
C GLU A 217 -17.66 3.69 -0.80
N VAL A 218 -16.96 4.73 -0.37
CA VAL A 218 -15.67 4.58 0.30
C VAL A 218 -15.90 4.39 1.81
N LEU A 219 -15.44 3.25 2.33
CA LEU A 219 -15.39 2.94 3.76
C LEU A 219 -13.93 2.96 4.23
N ALA A 220 -13.61 3.88 5.13
CA ALA A 220 -12.32 3.91 5.82
C ALA A 220 -12.46 3.26 7.20
N VAL A 221 -11.72 2.19 7.42
CA VAL A 221 -11.58 1.52 8.72
C VAL A 221 -10.25 1.96 9.33
N ILE A 222 -10.30 2.61 10.50
CA ILE A 222 -9.20 3.39 11.05
C ILE A 222 -8.86 2.88 12.45
N VAL A 223 -7.57 2.83 12.76
CA VAL A 223 -7.05 2.65 14.12
C VAL A 223 -6.49 3.99 14.57
N LEU A 224 -7.00 4.51 15.66
CA LEU A 224 -6.56 5.78 16.26
C LEU A 224 -5.53 5.53 17.37
N LYS A 225 -4.78 6.56 17.72
CA LYS A 225 -3.94 6.55 18.93
C LYS A 225 -4.80 6.39 20.18
N GLU A 226 -4.29 5.69 21.20
CA GLU A 226 -5.05 5.37 22.44
C GLU A 226 -5.60 6.62 23.16
N GLU A 227 -4.91 7.75 23.10
CA GLU A 227 -5.31 9.01 23.73
C GLU A 227 -5.98 9.99 22.77
N SER A 228 -6.39 9.54 21.57
CA SER A 228 -7.00 10.42 20.59
C SER A 228 -8.45 10.74 20.94
N GLU A 229 -8.77 12.02 20.98
CA GLU A 229 -10.13 12.54 21.12
C GLU A 229 -10.72 13.04 19.79
N VAL A 230 -10.07 12.70 18.66
CA VAL A 230 -10.51 13.16 17.34
C VAL A 230 -11.88 12.59 16.99
N THR A 231 -12.79 13.44 16.59
CA THR A 231 -14.14 13.06 16.16
C THR A 231 -14.17 12.68 14.67
N ASN A 232 -15.17 11.89 14.27
CA ASN A 232 -15.37 11.53 12.85
C ASN A 232 -15.61 12.78 11.97
N GLU A 233 -16.22 13.85 12.50
CA GLU A 233 -16.39 15.10 11.77
C GLU A 233 -15.06 15.81 11.54
N GLN A 234 -14.16 15.79 12.51
CA GLN A 234 -12.81 16.35 12.37
C GLN A 234 -11.97 15.56 11.37
N LEU A 235 -12.04 14.21 11.42
CA LEU A 235 -11.41 13.35 10.42
C LEU A 235 -11.95 13.64 9.03
N LEU A 236 -13.29 13.72 8.86
CA LEU A 236 -13.91 14.03 7.57
C LEU A 236 -13.44 15.40 7.04
N THR A 237 -13.30 16.39 7.92
CA THR A 237 -12.82 17.74 7.55
C THR A 237 -11.40 17.66 7.03
N PHE A 238 -10.51 16.99 7.74
CA PHE A 238 -9.13 16.78 7.29
C PHE A 238 -9.09 16.07 5.93
N PHE A 239 -9.89 15.00 5.75
CA PHE A 239 -9.94 14.28 4.48
C PHE A 239 -10.44 15.15 3.33
N ALA A 240 -11.46 15.98 3.58
CA ALA A 240 -12.00 16.88 2.57
C ALA A 240 -11.03 18.00 2.14
N GLU A 241 -10.07 18.35 3.01
CA GLU A 241 -9.02 19.33 2.73
C GLU A 241 -7.80 18.71 2.02
N THR A 242 -7.56 17.42 2.21
CA THR A 242 -6.32 16.75 1.76
C THR A 242 -6.51 15.88 0.53
N MET A 243 -7.75 15.50 0.18
CA MET A 243 -8.00 14.61 -0.96
C MET A 243 -9.16 15.09 -1.86
N PRO A 244 -9.21 14.65 -3.12
CA PRO A 244 -10.32 14.94 -4.03
C PRO A 244 -11.67 14.52 -3.42
N TYR A 245 -12.71 15.32 -3.62
CA TYR A 245 -14.03 15.12 -3.00
C TYR A 245 -14.67 13.75 -3.27
N PHE A 246 -14.34 13.10 -4.39
CA PHE A 246 -14.85 11.78 -4.74
C PHE A 246 -14.14 10.65 -3.99
N MET A 247 -12.91 10.89 -3.48
CA MET A 247 -12.13 9.95 -2.68
C MET A 247 -12.48 10.02 -1.18
N VAL A 248 -13.06 11.13 -0.72
CA VAL A 248 -13.37 11.32 0.70
C VAL A 248 -14.33 10.23 1.19
N PRO A 249 -13.97 9.47 2.23
CA PRO A 249 -14.81 8.41 2.76
C PRO A 249 -16.20 8.92 3.19
N ARG A 250 -17.25 8.26 2.75
CA ARG A 250 -18.59 8.45 3.31
C ARG A 250 -18.70 7.81 4.67
N TYR A 251 -18.10 6.63 4.80
CA TYR A 251 -18.18 5.80 5.98
C TYR A 251 -16.83 5.79 6.69
N ILE A 252 -16.87 6.00 8.00
CA ILE A 252 -15.70 5.91 8.89
C ILE A 252 -16.04 4.92 10.00
N ARG A 253 -15.16 3.94 10.21
CA ARG A 253 -15.27 2.95 11.28
C ARG A 253 -13.97 2.91 12.05
N THR A 254 -14.05 3.07 13.36
CA THR A 254 -12.87 2.96 14.23
C THR A 254 -12.79 1.57 14.85
N LEU A 255 -11.61 0.96 14.82
CA LEU A 255 -11.32 -0.32 15.47
C LEU A 255 -10.06 -0.18 16.35
N ASP A 256 -9.96 -1.02 17.37
CA ASP A 256 -8.75 -1.11 18.20
C ASP A 256 -7.56 -1.68 17.40
N LYS A 257 -7.83 -2.55 16.43
CA LYS A 257 -6.84 -3.16 15.53
C LYS A 257 -7.48 -3.65 14.23
N LEU A 258 -6.75 -3.59 13.13
CA LEU A 258 -7.18 -4.16 11.87
C LEU A 258 -7.01 -5.71 11.87
N PRO A 259 -7.91 -6.46 11.19
CA PRO A 259 -7.76 -7.90 11.01
C PRO A 259 -6.54 -8.21 10.14
N ARG A 260 -5.71 -9.16 10.57
CA ARG A 260 -4.44 -9.48 9.90
C ARG A 260 -4.29 -10.96 9.60
N THR A 261 -3.52 -11.24 8.56
CA THR A 261 -2.98 -12.57 8.30
C THR A 261 -1.86 -12.91 9.30
N PRO A 262 -1.47 -14.20 9.42
CA PRO A 262 -0.27 -14.57 10.21
C PRO A 262 1.01 -13.82 9.76
N THR A 263 1.07 -13.38 8.51
CA THR A 263 2.19 -12.59 7.95
C THR A 263 2.01 -11.08 8.11
N GLN A 264 1.09 -10.64 8.98
CA GLN A 264 0.83 -9.23 9.34
C GLN A 264 0.22 -8.37 8.21
N LYS A 265 -0.26 -8.95 7.10
CA LYS A 265 -1.00 -8.22 6.07
C LYS A 265 -2.45 -8.00 6.51
N VAL A 266 -2.99 -6.80 6.27
CA VAL A 266 -4.40 -6.49 6.55
C VAL A 266 -5.32 -7.34 5.66
N ARG A 267 -6.36 -7.92 6.26
CA ARG A 267 -7.35 -8.75 5.59
C ARG A 267 -8.53 -7.92 5.08
N LYS A 268 -8.31 -7.12 4.03
CA LYS A 268 -9.35 -6.27 3.42
C LYS A 268 -10.61 -7.04 3.01
N VAL A 269 -10.46 -8.30 2.58
CA VAL A 269 -11.60 -9.16 2.24
C VAL A 269 -12.58 -9.29 3.40
N GLU A 270 -12.07 -9.45 4.62
CA GLU A 270 -12.91 -9.56 5.83
C GLU A 270 -13.66 -8.24 6.11
N LEU A 271 -12.96 -7.11 6.01
CA LEU A 271 -13.56 -5.79 6.18
C LEU A 271 -14.64 -5.51 5.14
N ARG A 272 -14.38 -5.89 3.88
CA ARG A 272 -15.35 -5.74 2.79
C ARG A 272 -16.60 -6.63 3.01
N GLN A 273 -16.43 -7.87 3.48
CA GLN A 273 -17.54 -8.76 3.81
C GLN A 273 -18.38 -8.26 4.99
N GLN A 274 -17.77 -7.60 5.96
CA GLN A 274 -18.48 -6.96 7.07
C GLN A 274 -19.27 -5.74 6.61
N GLY A 275 -18.74 -5.00 5.61
CA GLY A 275 -19.36 -3.80 5.07
C GLY A 275 -19.63 -2.72 6.12
N VAL A 276 -20.75 -2.01 5.95
CA VAL A 276 -21.22 -0.99 6.89
C VAL A 276 -21.92 -1.69 8.07
N THR A 277 -21.37 -1.51 9.27
CA THR A 277 -21.84 -2.09 10.52
C THR A 277 -22.50 -1.04 11.42
N GLN A 278 -23.12 -1.43 12.54
CA GLN A 278 -23.80 -0.49 13.45
C GLN A 278 -22.86 0.56 14.08
N ASP A 279 -21.59 0.22 14.24
CA ASP A 279 -20.51 1.08 14.75
C ASP A 279 -19.87 1.96 13.65
N THR A 280 -20.34 1.84 12.40
CA THR A 280 -19.85 2.66 11.30
C THR A 280 -20.55 4.02 11.28
N TRP A 281 -19.77 5.09 11.34
CA TRP A 281 -20.28 6.45 11.18
C TRP A 281 -20.53 6.76 9.70
N ASP A 282 -21.69 7.33 9.39
CA ASP A 282 -22.08 7.78 8.05
C ASP A 282 -22.21 9.31 8.02
N CYS A 283 -21.37 9.97 7.24
CA CYS A 283 -21.40 11.44 7.11
C CYS A 283 -22.76 11.95 6.60
N LYS A 284 -23.46 11.19 5.76
CA LYS A 284 -24.79 11.54 5.23
C LYS A 284 -25.85 11.52 6.34
N LEU A 285 -25.82 10.51 7.22
CA LEU A 285 -26.70 10.45 8.39
C LEU A 285 -26.38 11.50 9.43
N ALA A 286 -25.12 11.95 9.50
CA ALA A 286 -24.71 13.08 10.34
C ALA A 286 -25.09 14.44 9.74
N GLY A 287 -25.84 14.48 8.63
CA GLY A 287 -26.26 15.72 7.97
C GLY A 287 -25.14 16.44 7.22
N LEU A 288 -24.07 15.70 6.86
CA LEU A 288 -22.91 16.28 6.15
C LEU A 288 -22.83 15.75 4.71
N LYS A 289 -22.49 16.63 3.78
CA LYS A 289 -22.30 16.32 2.37
C LYS A 289 -20.97 16.85 1.87
N VAL A 290 -20.11 15.94 1.39
CA VAL A 290 -18.85 16.32 0.73
C VAL A 290 -19.12 16.70 -0.72
N THR A 291 -18.65 17.86 -1.11
CA THR A 291 -18.79 18.44 -2.46
C THR A 291 -17.45 18.94 -2.97
N LYS A 292 -17.35 19.29 -4.26
CA LYS A 292 -16.14 19.91 -4.85
C LYS A 292 -15.69 21.19 -4.10
N ASN A 293 -16.61 21.84 -3.37
CA ASN A 293 -16.35 23.09 -2.64
C ASN A 293 -16.25 22.87 -1.12
N GLY A 294 -15.93 21.66 -0.68
CA GLY A 294 -15.83 21.30 0.73
C GLY A 294 -17.11 20.68 1.30
N ILE A 295 -17.19 20.62 2.62
CA ILE A 295 -18.31 20.02 3.36
C ILE A 295 -19.46 21.03 3.51
N LYS A 296 -20.68 20.55 3.27
CA LYS A 296 -21.92 21.31 3.52
C LYS A 296 -22.77 20.55 4.52
N ARG A 297 -23.44 21.26 5.43
CA ARG A 297 -24.54 20.71 6.25
C ARG A 297 -25.82 20.65 5.41
N GLN A 298 -26.53 19.52 5.49
CA GLN A 298 -27.82 19.32 4.82
C GLN A 298 -28.98 19.69 5.75
#